data_890738f22cacf6ac8361016486678dd4
#
_entry.id   890738f22cacf6ac8361016486678dd4
#
_cell.length_a   1.000
_cell.length_b   1.000
_cell.length_c   1.000
_cell.angle_alpha   90.00
_cell.angle_beta   90.00
_cell.angle_gamma   90.00
#
_symmetry.space_group_name_H-M   'P 1'
#
loop_
_entity.id
_entity.type
_entity.pdbx_description
1 polymer ?
#
loop_
_entity_poly.entity_id
_entity_poly.type
_entity_poly.pdbx_seq_one_letter_code
_entity_poly.pdbx_strand_id
1 'polypeptide(L)'
;MLDNRDELLGVLGDDPRRIGKVFARHAYGMRRWVDLFAGRVPLTSDPAAKQLLAEIVAANARHMNLFRVRAIAHGVDPDAYVAPREGEAIYERIEIIEDFDELVAYAAGSLDHFGQLLDAYAASAEGEDAATIAVVSADNGMALERLAALMSGPHSAASDAHELYRRRELVETGLYVG
;
A
#
# COMPACT_ATOMS: atom_id res chain seq x y z
N MET A 1 12.58 14.49 1.28
CA MET A 1 11.51 13.47 1.47
C MET A 1 10.19 13.88 0.82
N LEU A 2 9.94 15.18 0.67
CA LEU A 2 8.73 15.75 0.02
C LEU A 2 8.84 15.80 -1.51
N ASP A 3 10.04 15.92 -2.05
CA ASP A 3 10.26 16.23 -3.47
C ASP A 3 9.73 15.15 -4.43
N ASN A 4 9.90 13.87 -4.06
CA ASN A 4 9.42 12.78 -4.92
C ASN A 4 7.93 12.48 -4.76
N ARG A 5 7.36 12.84 -3.63
CA ARG A 5 5.93 12.75 -3.38
C ARG A 5 5.17 13.77 -4.22
N ASP A 6 5.66 15.00 -4.28
CA ASP A 6 5.07 16.06 -5.09
C ASP A 6 5.23 15.75 -6.59
N GLU A 7 6.34 15.13 -7.00
CA GLU A 7 6.52 14.62 -8.36
C GLU A 7 5.56 13.47 -8.68
N LEU A 8 5.39 12.51 -7.77
CA LEU A 8 4.42 11.42 -7.94
C LEU A 8 2.99 11.97 -7.99
N LEU A 9 2.70 13.04 -7.26
CA LEU A 9 1.42 13.73 -7.28
C LEU A 9 1.23 14.60 -8.51
N GLY A 10 2.29 15.24 -9.00
CA GLY A 10 2.30 15.91 -10.29
C GLY A 10 1.99 14.95 -11.44
N VAL A 11 2.24 13.66 -11.25
CA VAL A 11 1.87 12.58 -12.17
C VAL A 11 0.37 12.30 -12.19
N LEU A 12 -0.34 12.54 -11.10
CA LEU A 12 -1.81 12.43 -11.06
C LEU A 12 -2.53 13.59 -11.78
N GLY A 13 -1.78 14.62 -12.23
CA GLY A 13 -2.36 15.80 -12.87
C GLY A 13 -3.29 15.49 -14.03
N ASP A 14 -2.83 15.63 -15.27
CA ASP A 14 -3.77 15.69 -16.41
C ASP A 14 -3.77 14.47 -17.34
N ASP A 15 -2.93 13.44 -17.11
CA ASP A 15 -2.86 12.27 -17.98
C ASP A 15 -3.63 11.07 -17.38
N PRO A 16 -4.81 10.70 -17.91
CA PRO A 16 -5.60 9.56 -17.43
C PRO A 16 -4.81 8.25 -17.39
N ARG A 17 -3.86 8.05 -18.32
CA ARG A 17 -3.04 6.84 -18.34
C ARG A 17 -2.06 6.78 -17.17
N ARG A 18 -1.53 7.92 -16.74
CA ARG A 18 -0.66 7.98 -15.55
C ARG A 18 -1.45 7.63 -14.30
N ILE A 19 -2.62 8.23 -14.14
CA ILE A 19 -3.55 7.90 -13.06
C ILE A 19 -3.86 6.38 -13.06
N GLY A 20 -4.22 5.84 -14.23
CA GLY A 20 -4.48 4.41 -14.39
C GLY A 20 -3.29 3.53 -14.00
N LYS A 21 -2.06 3.92 -14.35
CA LYS A 21 -0.83 3.20 -13.93
C LYS A 21 -0.64 3.21 -12.42
N VAL A 22 -0.92 4.34 -11.75
CA VAL A 22 -0.84 4.44 -10.29
C VAL A 22 -1.86 3.49 -9.64
N PHE A 23 -3.10 3.45 -10.14
CA PHE A 23 -4.10 2.52 -9.64
C PHE A 23 -3.73 1.05 -9.92
N ALA A 24 -3.17 0.73 -11.08
CA ALA A 24 -2.67 -0.62 -11.41
C ALA A 24 -1.55 -1.05 -10.43
N ARG A 25 -0.62 -0.14 -10.12
CA ARG A 25 0.42 -0.36 -9.10
C ARG A 25 -0.16 -0.70 -7.74
N HIS A 26 -1.16 0.09 -7.28
CA HIS A 26 -1.79 -0.16 -5.99
C HIS A 26 -2.59 -1.46 -5.97
N ALA A 27 -3.28 -1.79 -7.08
CA ALA A 27 -3.94 -3.09 -7.21
C ALA A 27 -2.96 -4.26 -7.06
N TYR A 28 -1.78 -4.15 -7.69
CA TYR A 28 -0.71 -5.12 -7.52
C TYR A 28 -0.23 -5.20 -6.07
N GLY A 29 0.03 -4.07 -5.43
CA GLY A 29 0.46 -4.01 -4.04
C GLY A 29 -0.54 -4.66 -3.08
N MET A 30 -1.83 -4.37 -3.25
CA MET A 30 -2.88 -4.99 -2.43
C MET A 30 -2.93 -6.52 -2.62
N ARG A 31 -2.73 -7.03 -3.85
CA ARG A 31 -2.63 -8.47 -4.10
C ARG A 31 -1.47 -9.09 -3.34
N ARG A 32 -0.28 -8.48 -3.40
CA ARG A 32 0.91 -8.97 -2.68
C ARG A 32 0.67 -9.01 -1.17
N TRP A 33 0.01 -7.98 -0.62
CA TRP A 33 -0.37 -7.95 0.80
C TRP A 33 -1.35 -9.08 1.16
N VAL A 34 -2.34 -9.35 0.32
CA VAL A 34 -3.26 -10.48 0.52
C VAL A 34 -2.49 -11.80 0.58
N ASP A 35 -1.61 -12.06 -0.38
CA ASP A 35 -0.84 -13.29 -0.45
C ASP A 35 0.03 -13.50 0.80
N LEU A 36 0.75 -12.46 1.21
CA LEU A 36 1.70 -12.50 2.33
C LEU A 36 1.00 -12.61 3.69
N PHE A 37 -0.02 -11.81 3.93
CA PHE A 37 -0.71 -11.79 5.22
C PHE A 37 -1.66 -12.97 5.41
N ALA A 38 -2.28 -13.49 4.34
CA ALA A 38 -3.09 -14.70 4.42
C ALA A 38 -2.26 -15.89 4.95
N GLY A 39 -1.00 -16.00 4.54
CA GLY A 39 -0.07 -17.02 5.05
C GLY A 39 0.27 -16.87 6.53
N ARG A 40 0.14 -15.68 7.11
CA ARG A 40 0.44 -15.39 8.53
C ARG A 40 -0.75 -15.70 9.46
N VAL A 41 -1.98 -15.60 8.97
CA VAL A 41 -3.19 -15.82 9.77
C VAL A 41 -3.17 -17.20 10.51
N PRO A 42 -2.90 -18.34 9.85
CA PRO A 42 -2.86 -19.62 10.55
C PRO A 42 -1.73 -19.75 11.56
N LEU A 43 -0.62 -19.01 11.36
CA LEU A 43 0.57 -19.06 12.21
C LEU A 43 0.45 -18.20 13.46
N THR A 44 -0.48 -17.24 13.49
CA THR A 44 -0.69 -16.32 14.60
C THR A 44 -1.51 -17.01 15.70
N SER A 45 -0.95 -17.12 16.90
CA SER A 45 -1.58 -17.81 18.04
C SER A 45 -2.55 -16.90 18.80
N ASP A 46 -2.27 -15.60 18.92
CA ASP A 46 -3.14 -14.65 19.60
C ASP A 46 -4.44 -14.43 18.80
N PRO A 47 -5.63 -14.65 19.41
CA PRO A 47 -6.90 -14.55 18.69
C PRO A 47 -7.21 -13.14 18.16
N ALA A 48 -6.85 -12.09 18.90
CA ALA A 48 -7.13 -10.70 18.49
C ALA A 48 -6.23 -10.28 17.34
N ALA A 49 -4.95 -10.63 17.40
CA ALA A 49 -4.00 -10.42 16.33
C ALA A 49 -4.38 -11.23 15.07
N LYS A 50 -4.79 -12.49 15.23
CA LYS A 50 -5.28 -13.32 14.13
C LYS A 50 -6.49 -12.71 13.44
N GLN A 51 -7.45 -12.21 14.21
CA GLN A 51 -8.63 -11.53 13.68
C GLN A 51 -8.21 -10.27 12.90
N LEU A 52 -7.34 -9.45 13.46
CA LEU A 52 -6.86 -8.23 12.79
C LEU A 52 -6.17 -8.55 11.45
N LEU A 53 -5.29 -9.55 11.42
CA LEU A 53 -4.65 -9.96 10.16
C LEU A 53 -5.66 -10.43 9.11
N ALA A 54 -6.67 -11.21 9.52
CA ALA A 54 -7.73 -11.66 8.61
C ALA A 54 -8.56 -10.48 8.07
N GLU A 55 -8.85 -9.48 8.88
CA GLU A 55 -9.55 -8.26 8.47
C GLU A 55 -8.70 -7.42 7.51
N ILE A 56 -7.39 -7.29 7.74
CA ILE A 56 -6.44 -6.64 6.82
C ILE A 56 -6.43 -7.36 5.47
N VAL A 57 -6.37 -8.69 5.45
CA VAL A 57 -6.44 -9.49 4.21
C VAL A 57 -7.74 -9.22 3.46
N ALA A 58 -8.88 -9.24 4.16
CA ALA A 58 -10.18 -8.98 3.55
C ALA A 58 -10.30 -7.54 3.00
N ALA A 59 -9.78 -6.54 3.73
CA ALA A 59 -9.73 -5.16 3.28
C ALA A 59 -8.87 -5.01 2.02
N ASN A 60 -7.66 -5.55 2.04
CA ASN A 60 -6.77 -5.49 0.87
C ASN A 60 -7.34 -6.19 -0.36
N ALA A 61 -8.07 -7.29 -0.20
CA ALA A 61 -8.76 -7.95 -1.31
C ALA A 61 -9.85 -7.04 -1.93
N ARG A 62 -10.59 -6.29 -1.10
CA ARG A 62 -11.55 -5.27 -1.59
C ARG A 62 -10.84 -4.12 -2.29
N HIS A 63 -9.78 -3.57 -1.67
CA HIS A 63 -9.01 -2.45 -2.22
C HIS A 63 -8.35 -2.82 -3.55
N MET A 64 -7.82 -4.03 -3.67
CA MET A 64 -7.30 -4.55 -4.95
C MET A 64 -8.35 -4.40 -6.06
N ASN A 65 -9.59 -4.83 -5.80
CA ASN A 65 -10.65 -4.72 -6.80
C ASN A 65 -11.04 -3.27 -7.10
N LEU A 66 -11.12 -2.41 -6.09
CA LEU A 66 -11.40 -0.98 -6.27
C LEU A 66 -10.36 -0.33 -7.17
N PHE A 67 -9.08 -0.53 -6.89
CA PHE A 67 -7.99 0.00 -7.72
C PHE A 67 -7.96 -0.59 -9.13
N ARG A 68 -8.27 -1.88 -9.30
CA ARG A 68 -8.40 -2.50 -10.63
C ARG A 68 -9.48 -1.83 -11.47
N VAL A 69 -10.64 -1.58 -10.89
CA VAL A 69 -11.76 -0.89 -11.56
C VAL A 69 -11.33 0.51 -11.99
N ARG A 70 -10.63 1.25 -11.14
CA ARG A 70 -10.15 2.60 -11.49
C ARG A 70 -9.07 2.57 -12.58
N ALA A 71 -8.11 1.64 -12.51
CA ALA A 71 -7.10 1.48 -13.56
C ALA A 71 -7.76 1.25 -14.94
N ILE A 72 -8.73 0.35 -15.02
CA ILE A 72 -9.49 0.06 -16.24
C ILE A 72 -10.26 1.30 -16.72
N ALA A 73 -10.90 2.04 -15.83
CA ALA A 73 -11.63 3.26 -16.17
C ALA A 73 -10.71 4.33 -16.80
N HIS A 74 -9.44 4.35 -16.42
CA HIS A 74 -8.40 5.20 -17.00
C HIS A 74 -7.67 4.57 -18.21
N GLY A 75 -8.18 3.46 -18.75
CA GLY A 75 -7.65 2.83 -19.96
C GLY A 75 -6.35 2.05 -19.74
N VAL A 76 -6.07 1.61 -18.53
CA VAL A 76 -4.89 0.83 -18.17
C VAL A 76 -5.30 -0.59 -17.75
N ASP A 77 -4.63 -1.60 -18.32
CA ASP A 77 -4.75 -2.98 -17.85
C ASP A 77 -3.98 -3.16 -16.54
N PRO A 78 -4.66 -3.41 -15.40
CA PRO A 78 -3.99 -3.58 -14.12
C PRO A 78 -3.12 -4.84 -14.04
N ASP A 79 -3.37 -5.84 -14.89
CA ASP A 79 -2.59 -7.08 -14.93
C ASP A 79 -1.31 -6.94 -15.76
N ALA A 80 -1.17 -5.87 -16.53
CA ALA A 80 0.05 -5.55 -17.27
C ALA A 80 1.11 -4.84 -16.40
N TYR A 81 0.78 -4.45 -15.16
CA TYR A 81 1.76 -3.82 -14.27
C TYR A 81 2.83 -4.83 -13.84
N VAL A 82 4.09 -4.43 -14.02
CA VAL A 82 5.28 -5.16 -13.54
C VAL A 82 5.98 -4.31 -12.51
N ALA A 83 6.11 -4.84 -11.30
CA ALA A 83 6.80 -4.11 -10.23
C ALA A 83 8.29 -3.99 -10.54
N PRO A 84 8.91 -2.82 -10.29
CA PRO A 84 10.35 -2.68 -10.30
C PRO A 84 10.96 -3.48 -9.14
N ARG A 85 12.27 -3.73 -9.22
CA ARG A 85 13.00 -4.46 -8.17
C ARG A 85 12.83 -3.82 -6.78
N GLU A 86 12.82 -2.51 -6.72
CA GLU A 86 12.60 -1.73 -5.50
C GLU A 86 11.20 -1.94 -4.92
N GLY A 87 10.21 -2.17 -5.79
CA GLY A 87 8.85 -2.53 -5.40
C GLY A 87 8.77 -3.93 -4.83
N GLU A 88 9.44 -4.91 -5.44
CA GLU A 88 9.49 -6.29 -4.93
C GLU A 88 10.22 -6.38 -3.59
N ALA A 89 11.27 -5.59 -3.36
CA ALA A 89 12.03 -5.57 -2.11
C ALA A 89 11.15 -5.31 -0.87
N ILE A 90 10.03 -4.58 -1.02
CA ILE A 90 9.06 -4.34 0.04
C ILE A 90 8.44 -5.67 0.50
N TYR A 91 8.06 -6.51 -0.44
CA TYR A 91 7.36 -7.77 -0.19
C TYR A 91 8.33 -8.86 0.23
N GLU A 92 9.52 -8.93 -0.40
CA GLU A 92 10.62 -9.81 0.01
C GLU A 92 10.99 -9.59 1.48
N ARG A 93 10.96 -8.33 1.96
CA ARG A 93 11.21 -8.02 3.37
C ARG A 93 10.16 -8.63 4.28
N ILE A 94 8.88 -8.57 3.92
CA ILE A 94 7.78 -9.19 4.70
C ILE A 94 7.93 -10.73 4.73
N GLU A 95 8.32 -11.32 3.63
CA GLU A 95 8.45 -12.79 3.51
C GLU A 95 9.42 -13.36 4.54
N ILE A 96 10.51 -12.64 4.83
CA ILE A 96 11.58 -13.12 5.74
C ILE A 96 11.38 -12.73 7.20
N ILE A 97 10.39 -11.92 7.55
CA ILE A 97 10.09 -11.58 8.94
C ILE A 97 9.43 -12.79 9.61
N GLU A 98 10.08 -13.32 10.62
CA GLU A 98 9.57 -14.44 11.44
C GLU A 98 8.94 -13.94 12.74
N ASP A 99 9.50 -12.88 13.32
CA ASP A 99 9.01 -12.30 14.56
C ASP A 99 7.71 -11.53 14.36
N PHE A 100 6.75 -11.75 15.25
CA PHE A 100 5.42 -11.14 15.12
C PHE A 100 5.43 -9.64 15.41
N ASP A 101 6.19 -9.19 16.41
CA ASP A 101 6.27 -7.76 16.74
C ASP A 101 6.96 -6.99 15.62
N GLU A 102 7.98 -7.58 15.01
CA GLU A 102 8.64 -7.05 13.82
C GLU A 102 7.68 -6.95 12.63
N LEU A 103 6.85 -7.98 12.40
CA LEU A 103 5.84 -8.00 11.35
C LEU A 103 4.80 -6.89 11.54
N VAL A 104 4.29 -6.75 12.77
CA VAL A 104 3.31 -5.71 13.11
C VAL A 104 3.91 -4.32 12.91
N ALA A 105 5.15 -4.10 13.35
CA ALA A 105 5.83 -2.82 13.17
C ALA A 105 6.09 -2.49 11.70
N TYR A 106 6.54 -3.46 10.91
CA TYR A 106 6.72 -3.29 9.47
C TYR A 106 5.39 -2.97 8.76
N ALA A 107 4.33 -3.69 9.12
CA ALA A 107 3.00 -3.44 8.58
C ALA A 107 2.50 -2.03 8.95
N ALA A 108 2.66 -1.61 10.21
CA ALA A 108 2.29 -0.28 10.65
C ALA A 108 3.05 0.82 9.89
N GLY A 109 4.37 0.70 9.72
CA GLY A 109 5.17 1.63 8.92
C GLY A 109 4.76 1.68 7.46
N SER A 110 4.40 0.53 6.89
CA SER A 110 3.88 0.44 5.51
C SER A 110 2.55 1.14 5.34
N LEU A 111 1.61 0.94 6.28
CA LEU A 111 0.28 1.57 6.24
C LEU A 111 0.36 3.08 6.52
N ASP A 112 1.26 3.51 7.40
CA ASP A 112 1.51 4.94 7.64
C ASP A 112 2.02 5.63 6.36
N HIS A 113 3.02 5.03 5.70
CA HIS A 113 3.52 5.56 4.43
C HIS A 113 2.43 5.58 3.35
N PHE A 114 1.66 4.50 3.24
CA PHE A 114 0.55 4.43 2.29
C PHE A 114 -0.54 5.47 2.60
N GLY A 115 -0.85 5.71 3.87
CA GLY A 115 -1.77 6.77 4.30
C GLY A 115 -1.32 8.15 3.81
N GLN A 116 -0.04 8.46 3.93
CA GLN A 116 0.53 9.72 3.41
C GLN A 116 0.37 9.86 1.90
N LEU A 117 0.48 8.77 1.13
CA LEU A 117 0.22 8.79 -0.32
C LEU A 117 -1.27 9.00 -0.61
N LEU A 118 -2.15 8.32 0.12
CA LEU A 118 -3.60 8.47 -0.05
C LEU A 118 -4.06 9.89 0.22
N ASP A 119 -3.55 10.53 1.29
CA ASP A 119 -3.83 11.94 1.59
C ASP A 119 -3.40 12.86 0.46
N ALA A 120 -2.26 12.56 -0.10
CA ALA A 120 -1.74 13.32 -1.20
C ALA A 120 -2.58 13.11 -2.48
N TYR A 121 -2.99 11.88 -2.79
CA TYR A 121 -3.90 11.61 -3.92
C TYR A 121 -5.27 12.27 -3.72
N ALA A 122 -5.79 12.29 -2.50
CA ALA A 122 -7.06 12.92 -2.16
C ALA A 122 -7.08 14.43 -2.49
N ALA A 123 -5.92 15.10 -2.43
CA ALA A 123 -5.82 16.51 -2.71
C ALA A 123 -6.08 16.88 -4.19
N SER A 124 -5.95 15.93 -5.12
CA SER A 124 -6.12 16.14 -6.56
C SER A 124 -7.16 15.23 -7.21
N ALA A 125 -7.66 14.23 -6.48
CA ALA A 125 -8.64 13.28 -7.01
C ALA A 125 -10.06 13.87 -7.03
N GLU A 126 -10.83 13.50 -8.05
CA GLU A 126 -12.23 13.91 -8.20
C GLU A 126 -13.13 12.70 -8.47
N GLY A 127 -14.44 12.86 -8.28
CA GLY A 127 -15.45 11.88 -8.64
C GLY A 127 -15.23 10.51 -8.00
N GLU A 128 -15.23 9.45 -8.81
CA GLU A 128 -15.05 8.07 -8.34
C GLU A 128 -13.64 7.75 -7.85
N ASP A 129 -12.61 8.47 -8.33
CA ASP A 129 -11.25 8.32 -7.82
C ASP A 129 -11.18 8.80 -6.38
N ALA A 130 -11.75 9.98 -6.10
CA ALA A 130 -11.82 10.52 -4.73
C ALA A 130 -12.63 9.60 -3.81
N ALA A 131 -13.76 9.06 -4.27
CA ALA A 131 -14.57 8.12 -3.50
C ALA A 131 -13.80 6.83 -3.19
N THR A 132 -13.06 6.30 -4.15
CA THR A 132 -12.22 5.12 -3.97
C THR A 132 -11.10 5.37 -2.95
N ILE A 133 -10.39 6.49 -3.08
CA ILE A 133 -9.31 6.88 -2.18
C ILE A 133 -9.85 7.06 -0.75
N ALA A 134 -11.01 7.69 -0.58
CA ALA A 134 -11.62 7.89 0.73
C ALA A 134 -11.95 6.58 1.45
N VAL A 135 -12.49 5.59 0.73
CA VAL A 135 -12.77 4.26 1.30
C VAL A 135 -11.49 3.57 1.74
N VAL A 136 -10.47 3.57 0.88
CA VAL A 136 -9.19 2.91 1.18
C VAL A 136 -8.47 3.62 2.32
N SER A 137 -8.51 4.96 2.37
CA SER A 137 -7.90 5.75 3.44
C SER A 137 -8.54 5.48 4.80
N ALA A 138 -9.88 5.37 4.86
CA ALA A 138 -10.59 5.06 6.09
C ALA A 138 -10.22 3.66 6.64
N ASP A 139 -10.24 2.63 5.77
CA ASP A 139 -9.86 1.27 6.15
C ASP A 139 -8.37 1.20 6.56
N ASN A 140 -7.49 1.92 5.87
CA ASN A 140 -6.06 2.00 6.18
C ASN A 140 -5.81 2.63 7.55
N GLY A 141 -6.50 3.73 7.87
CA GLY A 141 -6.40 4.40 9.18
C GLY A 141 -6.84 3.50 10.32
N MET A 142 -7.97 2.80 10.17
CA MET A 142 -8.44 1.84 11.18
C MET A 142 -7.47 0.67 11.40
N ALA A 143 -6.90 0.15 10.32
CA ALA A 143 -5.91 -0.94 10.40
C ALA A 143 -4.63 -0.46 11.11
N LEU A 144 -4.14 0.73 10.77
CA LEU A 144 -2.97 1.34 11.39
C LEU A 144 -3.15 1.56 12.91
N GLU A 145 -4.28 2.11 13.33
CA GLU A 145 -4.61 2.29 14.75
C GLU A 145 -4.55 0.96 15.51
N ARG A 146 -5.12 -0.09 14.94
CA ARG A 146 -5.18 -1.41 15.59
C ARG A 146 -3.82 -2.12 15.59
N LEU A 147 -3.01 -1.96 14.54
CA LEU A 147 -1.63 -2.46 14.56
C LEU A 147 -0.79 -1.73 15.60
N ALA A 148 -0.93 -0.40 15.70
CA ALA A 148 -0.24 0.39 16.71
C ALA A 148 -0.58 -0.04 18.14
N ALA A 149 -1.84 -0.46 18.39
CA ALA A 149 -2.25 -0.98 19.67
C ALA A 149 -1.63 -2.35 20.04
N LEU A 150 -1.16 -3.12 19.05
CA LEU A 150 -0.45 -4.38 19.27
C LEU A 150 1.06 -4.19 19.49
N MET A 151 1.59 -3.01 19.16
CA MET A 151 3.02 -2.74 19.31
C MET A 151 3.39 -2.53 20.77
N SER A 152 4.44 -3.20 21.22
CA SER A 152 5.01 -3.02 22.57
C SER A 152 5.95 -1.81 22.69
N GLY A 153 6.19 -1.08 21.59
CA GLY A 153 7.04 0.11 21.54
C GLY A 153 7.55 0.41 20.13
N PRO A 154 8.42 1.41 19.96
CA PRO A 154 9.01 1.72 18.67
C PRO A 154 9.91 0.56 18.20
N HIS A 155 9.80 0.21 16.93
CA HIS A 155 10.57 -0.86 16.30
C HIS A 155 11.18 -0.37 14.98
N SER A 156 12.44 -0.74 14.70
CA SER A 156 13.16 -0.32 13.50
C SER A 156 12.50 -0.77 12.18
N ALA A 157 11.77 -1.87 12.21
CA ALA A 157 11.06 -2.39 11.04
C ALA A 157 10.06 -1.40 10.42
N ALA A 158 9.46 -0.50 11.22
CA ALA A 158 8.62 0.57 10.70
C ALA A 158 9.43 1.56 9.84
N SER A 159 10.65 1.91 10.28
CA SER A 159 11.55 2.77 9.51
C SER A 159 12.08 2.07 8.25
N ASP A 160 12.32 0.76 8.31
CA ASP A 160 12.72 -0.04 7.15
C ASP A 160 11.62 -0.03 6.08
N ALA A 161 10.35 -0.14 6.51
CA ALA A 161 9.22 -0.04 5.60
C ALA A 161 9.21 1.31 4.87
N HIS A 162 9.28 2.42 5.60
CA HIS A 162 9.31 3.77 5.01
C HIS A 162 10.44 3.94 3.99
N GLU A 163 11.65 3.44 4.30
CA GLU A 163 12.79 3.55 3.38
C GLU A 163 12.57 2.74 2.10
N LEU A 164 12.03 1.52 2.19
CA LEU A 164 11.76 0.68 1.01
C LEU A 164 10.67 1.29 0.13
N TYR A 165 9.59 1.80 0.72
CA TYR A 165 8.54 2.51 -0.03
C TYR A 165 9.08 3.78 -0.70
N ARG A 166 9.90 4.55 -0.01
CA ARG A 166 10.54 5.74 -0.57
C ARG A 166 11.41 5.41 -1.79
N ARG A 167 12.20 4.32 -1.72
CA ARG A 167 13.03 3.85 -2.86
C ARG A 167 12.18 3.45 -4.05
N ARG A 168 11.09 2.73 -3.81
CA ARG A 168 10.14 2.39 -4.87
C ARG A 168 9.61 3.63 -5.57
N GLU A 169 9.16 4.61 -4.81
CA GLU A 169 8.58 5.83 -5.36
C GLU A 169 9.56 6.63 -6.21
N LEU A 170 10.82 6.69 -5.80
CA LEU A 170 11.90 7.29 -6.58
C LEU A 170 12.02 6.68 -7.98
N VAL A 171 11.98 5.35 -8.06
CA VAL A 171 12.10 4.63 -9.33
C VAL A 171 10.83 4.77 -10.15
N GLU A 172 9.67 4.63 -9.52
CA GLU A 172 8.38 4.65 -10.22
C GLU A 172 8.01 6.05 -10.74
N THR A 173 8.44 7.13 -10.07
CA THR A 173 8.30 8.47 -10.61
C THR A 173 8.92 8.58 -12.01
N GLY A 174 10.11 8.05 -12.21
CA GLY A 174 10.76 8.01 -13.51
C GLY A 174 10.02 7.16 -14.56
N LEU A 175 9.26 6.14 -14.14
CA LEU A 175 8.47 5.30 -15.04
C LEU A 175 7.18 5.97 -15.53
N TYR A 176 6.64 6.93 -14.77
CA TYR A 176 5.39 7.62 -15.10
C TYR A 176 5.60 8.88 -15.96
N VAL A 177 6.77 9.46 -15.92
CA VAL A 177 7.12 10.71 -16.62
C VAL A 177 7.68 10.48 -18.03
N GLY A 178 7.95 9.23 -18.40
CA GLY A 178 8.52 8.81 -19.68
C GLY A 178 7.49 8.51 -20.77
#